data_54cf77394848bdb1f41be437b8c8a1ae
#
_entry.id   54cf77394848bdb1f41be437b8c8a1ae
#
_cell.length_a   1.000
_cell.length_b   1.000
_cell.length_c   1.000
_cell.angle_alpha   90.00
_cell.angle_beta   90.00
_cell.angle_gamma   90.00
#
_symmetry.space_group_name_H-M   'P 1'
#
loop_
_entity.id
_entity.type
_entity.pdbx_description
1 polymer ?
#
loop_
_entity_poly.entity_id
_entity_poly.type
_entity_poly.pdbx_seq_one_letter_code
_entity_poly.pdbx_strand_id
1 'polypeptide(L)'
;RQMCIRDSAVYGATVSPSYYIYETEATDTEFSGLDLDKQVINNETYWTAVVEIDSQNLTWVNMSVEDLATGAVIKLSNTAKLYSHQFLGVEDAEVTVDGEKVDFRCSEHCQFSDTIEVEAEESSIELRSLTSTDPARRSNGTVYADDIQEAEEEARDEIEYIHGSSQLLIQIVEPGNKSIQPIITIQTVNEEFSSIEVYSIDAATEFLWALAAVVGCFSMVLIPSFTVYFAARAKDKKREEKLQLAQSESIDE
;
A
#
# COMPACT_ATOMS: atom_id res chain seq x y z
N ARG A 1 -50.67 11.20 -2.14
CA ARG A 1 -49.54 11.24 -1.17
C ARG A 1 -48.82 9.90 -1.00
N GLN A 2 -49.50 8.75 -1.19
CA GLN A 2 -48.84 7.43 -1.14
C GLN A 2 -48.03 7.05 -2.39
N MET A 3 -48.31 7.62 -3.53
CA MET A 3 -47.54 7.38 -4.77
C MET A 3 -46.13 7.95 -4.73
N CYS A 4 -45.97 9.17 -4.20
CA CYS A 4 -44.62 9.81 -4.15
C CYS A 4 -43.62 9.10 -3.19
N ILE A 5 -44.13 8.45 -2.15
CA ILE A 5 -43.26 7.71 -1.21
C ILE A 5 -42.76 6.39 -1.84
N ARG A 6 -43.60 5.78 -2.70
CA ARG A 6 -43.26 4.53 -3.36
C ARG A 6 -42.25 4.74 -4.48
N ASP A 7 -42.38 5.83 -5.22
CA ASP A 7 -41.44 6.18 -6.28
C ASP A 7 -40.10 6.65 -5.72
N SER A 8 -40.10 7.40 -4.63
CA SER A 8 -38.87 7.81 -3.94
C SER A 8 -38.13 6.63 -3.33
N ALA A 9 -38.86 5.61 -2.81
CA ALA A 9 -38.23 4.41 -2.24
C ALA A 9 -37.68 3.49 -3.34
N VAL A 10 -38.32 3.43 -4.51
CA VAL A 10 -37.83 2.67 -5.67
C VAL A 10 -36.62 3.39 -6.30
N TYR A 11 -36.67 4.72 -6.40
CA TYR A 11 -35.53 5.50 -6.91
C TYR A 11 -34.31 5.42 -5.97
N GLY A 12 -34.54 5.50 -4.67
CA GLY A 12 -33.47 5.34 -3.68
C GLY A 12 -32.91 3.91 -3.56
N ALA A 13 -33.62 2.90 -4.06
CA ALA A 13 -33.13 1.52 -4.11
C ALA A 13 -32.41 1.18 -5.42
N THR A 14 -32.58 2.00 -6.47
CA THR A 14 -31.96 1.79 -7.78
C THR A 14 -30.73 2.68 -8.05
N VAL A 15 -30.51 3.67 -7.21
CA VAL A 15 -29.34 4.57 -7.27
C VAL A 15 -28.73 4.64 -5.87
N SER A 16 -28.25 3.54 -5.39
CA SER A 16 -27.44 3.52 -4.18
C SER A 16 -25.99 3.59 -4.64
N PRO A 17 -25.26 4.66 -4.35
CA PRO A 17 -23.88 4.75 -4.67
C PRO A 17 -23.16 3.54 -4.05
N SER A 18 -22.27 2.93 -4.79
CA SER A 18 -21.58 1.72 -4.40
C SER A 18 -20.08 1.92 -4.48
N TYR A 19 -19.35 1.16 -3.70
CA TYR A 19 -17.91 1.06 -3.88
C TYR A 19 -17.62 0.04 -4.98
N TYR A 20 -16.69 0.39 -5.83
CA TYR A 20 -16.18 -0.47 -6.89
C TYR A 20 -14.70 -0.67 -6.68
N ILE A 21 -14.22 -1.88 -6.96
CA ILE A 21 -12.79 -2.21 -7.00
C ILE A 21 -12.39 -2.26 -8.46
N TYR A 22 -11.36 -1.51 -8.81
CA TYR A 22 -10.74 -1.63 -10.11
C TYR A 22 -9.39 -2.33 -10.00
N GLU A 23 -9.02 -2.98 -11.09
CA GLU A 23 -7.73 -3.64 -11.24
C GLU A 23 -6.95 -2.99 -12.37
N THR A 24 -5.63 -2.91 -12.19
CA THR A 24 -4.70 -2.47 -13.22
C THR A 24 -3.89 -3.64 -13.74
N GLU A 25 -3.45 -3.54 -14.98
CA GLU A 25 -2.49 -4.43 -15.60
C GLU A 25 -1.19 -3.68 -15.83
N ALA A 26 -0.08 -4.21 -15.29
CA ALA A 26 1.23 -3.62 -15.43
C ALA A 26 1.93 -4.11 -16.70
N THR A 27 2.50 -3.17 -17.45
CA THR A 27 3.36 -3.46 -18.60
C THR A 27 4.78 -2.99 -18.29
N ASP A 28 5.72 -3.92 -18.31
CA ASP A 28 7.13 -3.65 -18.05
C ASP A 28 7.88 -3.46 -19.36
N THR A 29 8.69 -2.41 -19.42
CA THR A 29 9.63 -2.18 -20.53
C THR A 29 11.04 -2.08 -19.97
N GLU A 30 11.95 -2.89 -20.53
CA GLU A 30 13.35 -2.92 -20.13
C GLU A 30 14.23 -2.33 -21.23
N PHE A 31 15.13 -1.45 -20.82
CA PHE A 31 16.19 -0.88 -21.64
C PHE A 31 17.54 -1.33 -21.08
N SER A 32 18.28 -2.10 -21.85
CA SER A 32 19.61 -2.61 -21.48
C SER A 32 20.62 -2.38 -22.59
N GLY A 33 21.90 -2.40 -22.25
CA GLY A 33 22.97 -2.22 -23.22
C GLY A 33 23.02 -0.82 -23.86
N LEU A 34 22.73 0.21 -23.06
CA LEU A 34 22.71 1.59 -23.52
C LEU A 34 24.12 2.07 -23.92
N ASP A 35 24.22 2.71 -25.07
CA ASP A 35 25.43 3.40 -25.48
C ASP A 35 25.56 4.72 -24.69
N LEU A 36 26.65 4.86 -23.93
CA LEU A 36 26.91 6.06 -23.13
C LEU A 36 27.90 6.98 -23.82
N ASP A 37 27.53 8.25 -23.93
CA ASP A 37 28.45 9.30 -24.32
C ASP A 37 29.46 9.54 -23.21
N LYS A 38 30.76 9.39 -23.55
CA LYS A 38 31.87 9.57 -22.62
C LYS A 38 32.51 10.94 -22.76
N GLN A 39 32.64 11.64 -21.65
CA GLN A 39 33.46 12.86 -21.57
C GLN A 39 34.39 12.77 -20.34
N VAL A 40 35.59 13.32 -20.46
CA VAL A 40 36.56 13.41 -19.36
C VAL A 40 36.88 14.88 -19.10
N ILE A 41 36.52 15.35 -17.91
CA ILE A 41 36.65 16.73 -17.47
C ILE A 41 37.27 16.74 -16.07
N ASN A 42 38.34 17.52 -15.87
CA ASN A 42 39.00 17.67 -14.55
C ASN A 42 39.37 16.37 -13.84
N ASN A 43 39.80 15.34 -14.59
CA ASN A 43 40.12 14.02 -14.09
C ASN A 43 38.90 13.26 -13.53
N GLU A 44 37.70 13.55 -14.00
CA GLU A 44 36.49 12.81 -13.80
C GLU A 44 35.94 12.32 -15.13
N THR A 45 35.34 11.12 -15.15
CA THR A 45 34.67 10.56 -16.33
C THR A 45 33.18 10.71 -16.17
N TYR A 46 32.59 11.38 -17.16
CA TYR A 46 31.16 11.57 -17.30
C TYR A 46 30.62 10.60 -18.34
N TRP A 47 29.68 9.78 -17.97
CA TRP A 47 28.91 8.91 -18.84
C TRP A 47 27.48 9.43 -18.89
N THR A 48 26.97 9.67 -20.09
CA THR A 48 25.64 10.26 -20.24
C THR A 48 24.82 9.46 -21.25
N ALA A 49 23.56 9.20 -20.92
CA ALA A 49 22.59 8.62 -21.83
C ALA A 49 21.22 9.33 -21.69
N VAL A 50 20.49 9.33 -22.80
CA VAL A 50 19.09 9.77 -22.82
C VAL A 50 18.26 8.59 -23.31
N VAL A 51 17.24 8.22 -22.55
CA VAL A 51 16.32 7.13 -22.87
C VAL A 51 14.93 7.71 -23.06
N GLU A 52 14.34 7.43 -24.23
CA GLU A 52 12.94 7.75 -24.47
C GLU A 52 12.08 6.69 -23.79
N ILE A 53 11.13 7.13 -22.97
CA ILE A 53 10.22 6.25 -22.25
C ILE A 53 8.78 6.63 -22.58
N ASP A 54 7.89 5.65 -22.54
CA ASP A 54 6.46 5.93 -22.54
C ASP A 54 6.06 6.48 -21.17
N SER A 55 5.58 7.72 -21.15
CA SER A 55 5.19 8.43 -19.94
C SER A 55 3.68 8.32 -19.65
N GLN A 56 2.92 7.64 -20.50
CA GLN A 56 1.52 7.38 -20.24
C GLN A 56 1.40 6.30 -19.15
N ASN A 57 0.67 6.60 -18.08
CA ASN A 57 0.45 5.71 -16.94
C ASN A 57 1.75 5.17 -16.29
N LEU A 58 2.84 5.88 -16.46
CA LEU A 58 4.13 5.51 -15.88
C LEU A 58 4.05 5.58 -14.34
N THR A 59 4.36 4.49 -13.67
CA THR A 59 4.31 4.38 -12.20
C THR A 59 5.68 4.23 -11.58
N TRP A 60 6.49 3.31 -12.10
CA TRP A 60 7.83 3.02 -11.59
C TRP A 60 8.90 3.25 -12.63
N VAL A 61 10.05 3.71 -12.15
CA VAL A 61 11.32 3.70 -12.86
C VAL A 61 12.36 3.06 -11.95
N ASN A 62 12.83 1.89 -12.35
CA ASN A 62 13.90 1.17 -11.66
C ASN A 62 15.16 1.25 -12.53
N MET A 63 16.27 1.66 -11.95
CA MET A 63 17.57 1.71 -12.63
C MET A 63 18.59 0.91 -11.84
N SER A 64 19.21 -0.04 -12.51
CA SER A 64 20.37 -0.78 -12.00
C SER A 64 21.61 -0.33 -12.76
N VAL A 65 22.69 -0.08 -12.04
CA VAL A 65 23.99 0.26 -12.60
C VAL A 65 25.04 -0.65 -12.00
N GLU A 66 25.83 -1.29 -12.86
CA GLU A 66 26.90 -2.21 -12.50
C GLU A 66 28.25 -1.71 -13.03
N ASP A 67 29.34 -2.30 -12.54
CA ASP A 67 30.71 -1.96 -12.90
C ASP A 67 31.13 -0.51 -12.56
N LEU A 68 30.56 0.02 -11.46
CA LEU A 68 30.87 1.36 -10.97
C LEU A 68 32.21 1.43 -10.22
N ALA A 69 32.88 2.55 -10.33
CA ALA A 69 33.96 2.89 -9.41
C ALA A 69 33.42 3.33 -8.04
N THR A 70 34.12 2.99 -6.96
CA THR A 70 33.78 3.50 -5.62
C THR A 70 33.78 5.03 -5.61
N GLY A 71 32.74 5.63 -5.06
CA GLY A 71 32.52 7.07 -5.06
C GLY A 71 32.01 7.63 -6.38
N ALA A 72 31.49 6.78 -7.28
CA ALA A 72 30.75 7.23 -8.44
C ALA A 72 29.43 7.90 -8.02
N VAL A 73 29.06 8.98 -8.69
CA VAL A 73 27.80 9.69 -8.47
C VAL A 73 26.88 9.44 -9.64
N ILE A 74 25.70 8.89 -9.34
CA ILE A 74 24.66 8.59 -10.32
C ILE A 74 23.59 9.66 -10.21
N LYS A 75 23.21 10.24 -11.36
CA LYS A 75 22.11 11.21 -11.48
C LYS A 75 21.09 10.70 -12.46
N LEU A 76 19.85 10.61 -12.01
CA LEU A 76 18.68 10.30 -12.84
C LEU A 76 17.79 11.53 -12.87
N SER A 77 17.48 12.04 -14.05
CA SER A 77 16.64 13.22 -14.20
C SER A 77 15.43 12.92 -15.08
N ASN A 78 14.28 13.43 -14.66
CA ASN A 78 13.03 13.44 -15.43
C ASN A 78 12.31 14.76 -15.20
N THR A 79 11.91 15.44 -16.29
CA THR A 79 11.20 16.72 -16.19
C THR A 79 9.82 16.59 -15.55
N ALA A 80 9.22 15.41 -15.59
CA ALA A 80 7.98 15.09 -14.87
C ALA A 80 8.17 14.91 -13.36
N LYS A 81 9.43 14.95 -12.87
CA LYS A 81 9.83 14.69 -11.49
C LYS A 81 9.62 13.24 -11.06
N LEU A 82 10.27 12.89 -9.97
CA LEU A 82 10.28 11.54 -9.42
C LEU A 82 10.25 11.60 -7.89
N TYR A 83 9.54 10.66 -7.30
CA TYR A 83 9.59 10.40 -5.86
C TYR A 83 10.61 9.32 -5.59
N SER A 84 11.53 9.56 -4.69
CA SER A 84 12.58 8.60 -4.35
C SER A 84 12.89 8.58 -2.86
N HIS A 85 13.34 7.44 -2.40
CA HIS A 85 13.90 7.22 -1.06
C HIS A 85 14.70 5.92 -1.05
N GLN A 86 15.74 5.83 -0.21
CA GLN A 86 16.56 4.63 -0.09
C GLN A 86 15.78 3.36 0.35
N PHE A 87 14.64 3.54 1.00
CA PHE A 87 13.78 2.43 1.46
C PHE A 87 12.62 2.15 0.50
N LEU A 88 12.58 2.80 -0.65
CA LEU A 88 11.50 2.56 -1.60
C LEU A 88 11.60 1.14 -2.17
N GLY A 89 10.54 0.33 -1.99
CA GLY A 89 10.48 -1.07 -2.38
C GLY A 89 11.09 -2.05 -1.38
N VAL A 90 11.49 -1.58 -0.18
CA VAL A 90 11.94 -2.44 0.93
C VAL A 90 10.73 -2.76 1.80
N GLU A 91 10.46 -4.05 2.01
CA GLU A 91 9.40 -4.51 2.90
C GLU A 91 9.72 -4.16 4.36
N ASP A 92 8.70 -3.79 5.12
CA ASP A 92 8.77 -3.47 6.56
C ASP A 92 9.87 -2.43 6.92
N ALA A 93 10.18 -1.54 5.99
CA ALA A 93 11.17 -0.50 6.23
C ALA A 93 10.69 0.52 7.28
N GLU A 94 11.58 0.89 8.20
CA GLU A 94 11.33 1.91 9.23
C GLU A 94 12.22 3.13 9.01
N VAL A 95 11.67 4.30 9.25
CA VAL A 95 12.41 5.57 9.30
C VAL A 95 12.38 6.15 10.71
N THR A 96 13.38 6.95 11.05
CA THR A 96 13.42 7.64 12.33
C THR A 96 12.96 9.07 12.16
N VAL A 97 11.82 9.42 12.75
CA VAL A 97 11.27 10.78 12.77
C VAL A 97 11.21 11.23 14.22
N ASP A 98 11.83 12.37 14.52
CA ASP A 98 11.91 12.95 15.87
C ASP A 98 12.42 11.99 16.97
N GLY A 99 13.22 11.01 16.59
CA GLY A 99 13.81 10.00 17.49
C GLY A 99 12.93 8.76 17.69
N GLU A 100 11.76 8.69 17.09
CA GLU A 100 10.88 7.52 17.07
C GLU A 100 10.96 6.78 15.75
N LYS A 101 10.89 5.44 15.79
CA LYS A 101 10.81 4.61 14.60
C LYS A 101 9.37 4.53 14.13
N VAL A 102 9.15 4.86 12.88
CA VAL A 102 7.85 4.80 12.21
C VAL A 102 7.96 4.02 10.91
N ASP A 103 6.87 3.41 10.48
CA ASP A 103 6.82 2.70 9.20
C ASP A 103 7.10 3.67 8.05
N PHE A 104 7.93 3.23 7.11
CA PHE A 104 8.21 4.01 5.92
C PHE A 104 6.96 4.13 5.03
N ARG A 105 6.63 5.37 4.65
CA ARG A 105 5.56 5.68 3.68
C ARG A 105 6.06 6.72 2.69
N CYS A 106 6.03 6.39 1.41
CA CYS A 106 6.53 7.29 0.39
C CYS A 106 5.78 8.63 0.33
N SER A 107 4.46 8.65 0.64
CA SER A 107 3.67 9.88 0.74
C SER A 107 4.20 10.90 1.75
N GLU A 108 4.90 10.44 2.78
CA GLU A 108 5.41 11.26 3.87
C GLU A 108 6.93 11.45 3.83
N HIS A 109 7.66 10.43 3.32
CA HIS A 109 9.12 10.35 3.45
C HIS A 109 9.89 10.44 2.13
N CYS A 110 9.24 10.22 0.98
CA CYS A 110 9.93 10.35 -0.30
C CYS A 110 10.25 11.80 -0.65
N GLN A 111 11.41 12.00 -1.24
CA GLN A 111 11.78 13.24 -1.88
C GLN A 111 11.14 13.35 -3.26
N PHE A 112 10.54 14.49 -3.57
CA PHE A 112 10.00 14.82 -4.88
C PHE A 112 10.92 15.79 -5.59
N SER A 113 11.58 15.31 -6.63
CA SER A 113 12.62 16.08 -7.35
C SER A 113 12.61 15.77 -8.85
N ASP A 114 13.05 16.71 -9.64
CA ASP A 114 13.36 16.50 -11.07
C ASP A 114 14.67 15.74 -11.29
N THR A 115 15.55 15.69 -10.29
CA THR A 115 16.81 14.95 -10.31
C THR A 115 17.04 14.22 -9.01
N ILE A 116 17.33 12.93 -9.12
CA ILE A 116 17.77 12.07 -8.02
C ILE A 116 19.27 11.91 -8.16
N GLU A 117 20.02 12.15 -7.08
CA GLU A 117 21.46 12.00 -7.04
C GLU A 117 21.84 11.03 -5.91
N VAL A 118 22.61 9.99 -6.23
CA VAL A 118 23.05 8.98 -5.29
C VAL A 118 24.53 8.68 -5.51
N GLU A 119 25.30 8.59 -4.43
CA GLU A 119 26.70 8.16 -4.44
C GLU A 119 26.77 6.63 -4.26
N ALA A 120 27.53 5.96 -5.13
CA ALA A 120 27.71 4.53 -5.06
C ALA A 120 28.77 4.17 -4.01
N GLU A 121 28.36 3.43 -2.98
CA GLU A 121 29.26 2.85 -1.96
C GLU A 121 29.92 1.57 -2.48
N GLU A 122 29.24 0.83 -3.36
CA GLU A 122 29.65 -0.44 -3.96
C GLU A 122 29.82 -0.31 -5.47
N SER A 123 30.24 -1.39 -6.13
CA SER A 123 30.40 -1.45 -7.59
C SER A 123 29.07 -1.57 -8.34
N SER A 124 27.97 -1.68 -7.64
CA SER A 124 26.60 -1.72 -8.20
C SER A 124 25.65 -0.93 -7.32
N ILE A 125 24.63 -0.36 -7.95
CA ILE A 125 23.56 0.36 -7.26
C ILE A 125 22.23 0.09 -7.95
N GLU A 126 21.18 -0.03 -7.15
CA GLU A 126 19.79 -0.06 -7.61
C GLU A 126 19.07 1.18 -7.11
N LEU A 127 18.50 1.94 -8.03
CA LEU A 127 17.73 3.14 -7.75
C LEU A 127 16.28 2.92 -8.16
N ARG A 128 15.37 3.07 -7.22
CA ARG A 128 13.92 2.96 -7.45
C ARG A 128 13.27 4.32 -7.27
N SER A 129 12.35 4.62 -8.15
CA SER A 129 11.57 5.85 -8.09
C SER A 129 10.13 5.65 -8.54
N LEU A 130 9.25 6.49 -8.03
CA LEU A 130 7.83 6.53 -8.38
C LEU A 130 7.53 7.85 -9.08
N THR A 131 6.55 7.83 -9.96
CA THR A 131 6.03 9.05 -10.59
C THR A 131 4.87 9.63 -9.80
N SER A 132 4.26 8.86 -8.92
CA SER A 132 3.20 9.28 -7.99
C SER A 132 3.32 8.55 -6.65
N THR A 133 2.95 9.22 -5.55
CA THR A 133 2.80 8.58 -4.24
C THR A 133 1.40 8.05 -4.01
N ASP A 134 0.48 8.29 -4.93
CA ASP A 134 -0.88 7.78 -4.86
C ASP A 134 -0.90 6.26 -5.10
N PRO A 135 -1.39 5.45 -4.13
CA PRO A 135 -1.50 4.01 -4.30
C PRO A 135 -2.39 3.59 -5.46
N ALA A 136 -3.44 4.36 -5.75
CA ALA A 136 -4.37 4.08 -6.84
C ALA A 136 -3.71 4.10 -8.22
N ARG A 137 -2.63 4.87 -8.38
CA ARG A 137 -1.85 4.96 -9.61
C ARG A 137 -0.78 3.88 -9.78
N ARG A 138 -0.68 2.94 -8.83
CA ARG A 138 0.40 1.93 -8.78
C ARG A 138 -0.10 0.51 -8.66
N SER A 139 -1.37 0.33 -8.44
CA SER A 139 -2.03 -0.96 -8.28
C SER A 139 -3.54 -0.79 -8.27
N ASN A 140 -4.23 -1.83 -7.89
CA ASN A 140 -5.67 -1.84 -7.69
C ASN A 140 -6.13 -0.76 -6.72
N GLY A 141 -7.30 -0.23 -6.94
CA GLY A 141 -7.88 0.79 -6.09
C GLY A 141 -9.39 0.64 -5.94
N THR A 142 -9.99 1.62 -5.26
CA THR A 142 -11.44 1.67 -5.09
C THR A 142 -11.96 3.05 -5.45
N VAL A 143 -13.08 3.08 -6.16
CA VAL A 143 -13.84 4.29 -6.47
C VAL A 143 -15.26 4.18 -5.93
N TYR A 144 -15.90 5.32 -5.75
CA TYR A 144 -17.27 5.41 -5.25
C TYR A 144 -18.13 6.13 -6.26
N ALA A 145 -19.08 5.42 -6.85
CA ALA A 145 -19.88 5.94 -7.93
C ALA A 145 -21.35 5.46 -7.85
N ASP A 146 -22.23 6.14 -8.56
CA ASP A 146 -23.64 5.79 -8.60
C ASP A 146 -23.91 4.56 -9.49
N ASP A 147 -23.08 4.37 -10.53
CA ASP A 147 -23.17 3.20 -11.40
C ASP A 147 -21.77 2.76 -11.89
N ILE A 148 -21.74 1.62 -12.58
CA ILE A 148 -20.49 1.01 -13.06
C ILE A 148 -19.81 1.82 -14.16
N GLN A 149 -20.55 2.60 -14.94
CA GLN A 149 -19.97 3.43 -16.02
C GLN A 149 -19.26 4.64 -15.43
N GLU A 150 -19.88 5.31 -14.46
CA GLU A 150 -19.25 6.39 -13.71
C GLU A 150 -18.03 5.88 -12.94
N ALA A 151 -18.15 4.70 -12.32
CA ALA A 151 -17.02 4.07 -11.62
C ALA A 151 -15.84 3.76 -12.55
N GLU A 152 -16.11 3.32 -13.79
CA GLU A 152 -15.07 3.07 -14.79
C GLU A 152 -14.40 4.38 -15.24
N GLU A 153 -15.16 5.46 -15.44
CA GLU A 153 -14.63 6.77 -15.79
C GLU A 153 -13.74 7.32 -14.66
N GLU A 154 -14.20 7.27 -13.41
CA GLU A 154 -13.39 7.68 -12.24
C GLU A 154 -12.14 6.84 -12.09
N ALA A 155 -12.23 5.51 -12.25
CA ALA A 155 -11.06 4.63 -12.15
C ALA A 155 -10.04 4.93 -13.25
N ARG A 156 -10.48 5.21 -14.48
CA ARG A 156 -9.59 5.62 -15.58
C ARG A 156 -8.92 6.95 -15.28
N ASP A 157 -9.66 7.94 -14.78
CA ASP A 157 -9.12 9.25 -14.43
C ASP A 157 -8.06 9.15 -13.31
N GLU A 158 -8.23 8.22 -12.37
CA GLU A 158 -7.23 7.94 -11.32
C GLU A 158 -5.96 7.28 -11.87
N ILE A 159 -6.09 6.40 -12.86
CA ILE A 159 -4.97 5.65 -13.45
C ILE A 159 -4.29 6.46 -14.56
N GLU A 160 -5.07 7.09 -15.44
CA GLU A 160 -4.57 7.81 -16.61
C GLU A 160 -3.83 9.07 -16.20
N TYR A 161 -2.51 8.96 -16.21
CA TYR A 161 -1.61 10.03 -15.84
C TYR A 161 -0.52 10.20 -16.90
N ILE A 162 -0.49 11.36 -17.54
CA ILE A 162 0.49 11.70 -18.57
C ILE A 162 1.55 12.62 -17.96
N HIS A 163 2.79 12.16 -17.91
CA HIS A 163 3.93 13.00 -17.58
C HIS A 163 4.31 13.88 -18.74
N GLY A 164 4.73 15.11 -18.46
CA GLY A 164 5.08 16.10 -19.46
C GLY A 164 6.33 15.78 -20.30
N SER A 165 7.17 14.85 -19.87
CA SER A 165 8.37 14.41 -20.56
C SER A 165 8.38 12.90 -20.70
N SER A 166 8.82 12.45 -21.84
CA SER A 166 9.06 11.04 -22.16
C SER A 166 10.55 10.68 -22.16
N GLN A 167 11.41 11.46 -21.53
CA GLN A 167 12.85 11.23 -21.54
C GLN A 167 13.42 11.15 -20.13
N LEU A 168 14.23 10.13 -19.90
CA LEU A 168 15.13 10.00 -18.76
C LEU A 168 16.54 10.40 -19.18
N LEU A 169 17.12 11.36 -18.49
CA LEU A 169 18.54 11.70 -18.62
C LEU A 169 19.30 11.00 -17.48
N ILE A 170 20.26 10.19 -17.87
CA ILE A 170 21.15 9.48 -16.96
C ILE A 170 22.52 10.06 -17.07
N GLN A 171 23.15 10.38 -15.94
CA GLN A 171 24.52 10.80 -15.87
C GLN A 171 25.24 10.05 -14.76
N ILE A 172 26.38 9.43 -15.09
CA ILE A 172 27.26 8.79 -14.10
C ILE A 172 28.57 9.53 -14.12
N VAL A 173 29.02 9.96 -12.94
CA VAL A 173 30.29 10.68 -12.75
C VAL A 173 31.22 9.78 -11.95
N GLU A 174 32.30 9.34 -12.55
CA GLU A 174 33.29 8.49 -11.91
C GLU A 174 34.62 9.22 -11.69
N PRO A 175 35.29 9.02 -10.54
CA PRO A 175 36.59 9.60 -10.29
C PRO A 175 37.66 8.97 -11.21
N GLY A 176 38.51 9.82 -11.79
CA GLY A 176 39.59 9.41 -12.70
C GLY A 176 39.15 9.24 -14.16
N ASN A 177 40.12 8.92 -15.03
CA ASN A 177 39.84 8.61 -16.43
C ASN A 177 39.53 7.11 -16.57
N LYS A 178 38.26 6.75 -16.72
CA LYS A 178 37.79 5.38 -16.88
C LYS A 178 37.76 4.97 -18.35
N SER A 179 38.09 3.72 -18.62
CA SER A 179 38.04 3.13 -19.98
C SER A 179 36.89 2.11 -20.12
N ILE A 180 36.40 1.59 -19.01
CA ILE A 180 35.28 0.62 -18.96
C ILE A 180 34.03 1.42 -18.72
N GLN A 181 33.03 1.17 -19.55
CA GLN A 181 31.71 1.78 -19.46
C GLN A 181 30.88 1.02 -18.40
N PRO A 182 30.17 1.71 -17.48
CA PRO A 182 29.21 1.08 -16.59
C PRO A 182 28.07 0.43 -17.39
N ILE A 183 27.51 -0.64 -16.85
CA ILE A 183 26.35 -1.31 -17.43
C ILE A 183 25.10 -0.74 -16.78
N ILE A 184 24.21 -0.19 -17.60
CA ILE A 184 22.95 0.39 -17.12
C ILE A 184 21.80 -0.46 -17.65
N THR A 185 20.90 -0.82 -16.75
CA THR A 185 19.60 -1.41 -17.06
C THR A 185 18.51 -0.54 -16.43
N ILE A 186 17.52 -0.16 -17.24
CA ILE A 186 16.36 0.60 -16.78
C ILE A 186 15.12 -0.25 -17.05
N GLN A 187 14.27 -0.35 -16.06
CA GLN A 187 12.95 -0.94 -16.16
C GLN A 187 11.92 0.15 -15.86
N THR A 188 10.99 0.34 -16.75
CA THR A 188 9.81 1.20 -16.54
C THR A 188 8.57 0.34 -16.43
N VAL A 189 7.67 0.71 -15.54
CA VAL A 189 6.39 0.03 -15.33
C VAL A 189 5.27 1.03 -15.61
N ASN A 190 4.41 0.68 -16.56
CA ASN A 190 3.22 1.42 -16.90
C ASN A 190 2.00 0.60 -16.49
N GLU A 191 1.00 1.20 -15.85
CA GLU A 191 -0.21 0.53 -15.42
C GLU A 191 -1.42 1.03 -16.20
N GLU A 192 -2.17 0.10 -16.76
CA GLU A 192 -3.40 0.40 -17.51
C GLU A 192 -4.61 -0.16 -16.77
N PHE A 193 -5.76 0.49 -16.97
CA PHE A 193 -7.01 -0.03 -16.46
C PHE A 193 -7.34 -1.39 -17.11
N SER A 194 -7.62 -2.39 -16.27
CA SER A 194 -7.93 -3.74 -16.72
C SER A 194 -9.40 -4.09 -16.51
N SER A 195 -9.90 -3.96 -15.29
CA SER A 195 -11.28 -4.36 -14.95
C SER A 195 -11.84 -3.56 -13.78
N ILE A 196 -13.16 -3.59 -13.64
CA ILE A 196 -13.86 -3.01 -12.49
C ILE A 196 -14.99 -3.93 -12.05
N GLU A 197 -15.11 -4.11 -10.75
CA GLU A 197 -16.13 -4.94 -10.13
C GLU A 197 -16.79 -4.21 -8.96
N VAL A 198 -18.07 -4.53 -8.71
CA VAL A 198 -18.77 -4.02 -7.52
C VAL A 198 -18.13 -4.62 -6.27
N TYR A 199 -17.71 -3.78 -5.33
CA TYR A 199 -17.25 -4.24 -4.03
C TYR A 199 -18.41 -4.95 -3.29
N SER A 200 -18.37 -6.26 -3.25
CA SER A 200 -19.37 -7.08 -2.57
C SER A 200 -18.84 -7.52 -1.20
N ILE A 201 -19.50 -7.06 -0.14
CA ILE A 201 -19.26 -7.61 1.19
C ILE A 201 -19.98 -8.95 1.25
N ASP A 202 -19.26 -10.02 1.59
CA ASP A 202 -19.90 -11.29 1.94
C ASP A 202 -20.67 -11.13 3.26
N ALA A 203 -21.95 -10.75 3.13
CA ALA A 203 -22.82 -10.48 4.26
C ALA A 203 -22.95 -11.70 5.21
N ALA A 204 -22.76 -12.91 4.73
CA ALA A 204 -22.80 -14.12 5.54
C ALA A 204 -21.57 -14.22 6.44
N THR A 205 -20.39 -13.98 5.90
CA THR A 205 -19.13 -13.97 6.67
C THR A 205 -19.10 -12.83 7.66
N GLU A 206 -19.50 -11.63 7.28
CA GLU A 206 -19.57 -10.46 8.18
C GLU A 206 -20.58 -10.69 9.31
N PHE A 207 -21.75 -11.25 9.01
CA PHE A 207 -22.74 -11.62 10.03
C PHE A 207 -22.19 -12.67 11.01
N LEU A 208 -21.47 -13.67 10.53
CA LEU A 208 -20.86 -14.70 11.39
C LEU A 208 -19.80 -14.09 12.33
N TRP A 209 -18.96 -13.18 11.84
CA TRP A 209 -17.98 -12.47 12.67
C TRP A 209 -18.66 -11.56 13.70
N ALA A 210 -19.68 -10.82 13.32
CA ALA A 210 -20.47 -10.00 14.24
C ALA A 210 -21.16 -10.86 15.31
N LEU A 211 -21.74 -12.00 14.91
CA LEU A 211 -22.36 -12.94 15.84
C LEU A 211 -21.32 -13.53 16.80
N ALA A 212 -20.18 -13.94 16.31
CA ALA A 212 -19.07 -14.46 17.14
C ALA A 212 -18.60 -13.43 18.17
N ALA A 213 -18.47 -12.17 17.78
CA ALA A 213 -18.09 -11.07 18.67
C ALA A 213 -19.16 -10.86 19.77
N VAL A 214 -20.44 -10.84 19.39
CA VAL A 214 -21.55 -10.69 20.34
C VAL A 214 -21.59 -11.86 21.32
N VAL A 215 -21.53 -13.11 20.84
CA VAL A 215 -21.50 -14.31 21.68
C VAL A 215 -20.28 -14.31 22.60
N GLY A 216 -19.11 -13.91 22.10
CA GLY A 216 -17.90 -13.77 22.91
C GLY A 216 -18.07 -12.75 24.04
N CYS A 217 -18.59 -11.57 23.74
CA CYS A 217 -18.86 -10.52 24.74
C CYS A 217 -19.87 -11.01 25.81
N PHE A 218 -20.96 -11.61 25.38
CA PHE A 218 -21.96 -12.14 26.33
C PHE A 218 -21.42 -13.29 27.18
N SER A 219 -20.60 -14.15 26.61
CA SER A 219 -19.97 -15.26 27.34
C SER A 219 -19.07 -14.79 28.47
N MET A 220 -18.33 -13.72 28.26
CA MET A 220 -17.49 -13.13 29.30
C MET A 220 -18.26 -12.61 30.51
N VAL A 221 -19.51 -12.23 30.34
CA VAL A 221 -20.36 -11.75 31.44
C VAL A 221 -21.20 -12.89 32.04
N LEU A 222 -21.74 -13.75 31.19
CA LEU A 222 -22.66 -14.83 31.63
C LEU A 222 -21.94 -15.94 32.40
N ILE A 223 -20.73 -16.36 31.96
CA ILE A 223 -20.00 -17.44 32.61
C ILE A 223 -19.68 -17.11 34.08
N PRO A 224 -19.08 -15.95 34.41
CA PRO A 224 -18.86 -15.55 35.79
C PRO A 224 -20.18 -15.42 36.59
N SER A 225 -21.21 -14.86 35.96
CA SER A 225 -22.51 -14.66 36.61
C SER A 225 -23.16 -16.00 36.98
N PHE A 226 -23.14 -16.98 36.08
CA PHE A 226 -23.65 -18.33 36.36
C PHE A 226 -22.81 -19.03 37.42
N THR A 227 -21.47 -18.91 37.38
CA THR A 227 -20.62 -19.52 38.40
C THR A 227 -20.90 -18.98 39.81
N VAL A 228 -21.09 -17.67 39.94
CA VAL A 228 -21.45 -17.03 41.21
C VAL A 228 -22.85 -17.46 41.67
N TYR A 229 -23.83 -17.49 40.75
CA TYR A 229 -25.19 -17.91 41.04
C TYR A 229 -25.24 -19.35 41.54
N PHE A 230 -24.61 -20.30 40.84
CA PHE A 230 -24.58 -21.70 41.25
C PHE A 230 -23.82 -21.93 42.54
N ALA A 231 -22.70 -21.20 42.77
CA ALA A 231 -21.95 -21.25 44.01
C ALA A 231 -22.80 -20.76 45.22
N ALA A 232 -23.54 -19.65 45.02
CA ALA A 232 -24.46 -19.13 46.04
C ALA A 232 -25.59 -20.14 46.38
N ARG A 233 -26.22 -20.69 45.35
CA ARG A 233 -27.28 -21.68 45.51
C ARG A 233 -26.83 -22.97 46.21
N ALA A 234 -25.61 -23.44 45.87
CA ALA A 234 -25.00 -24.60 46.53
C ALA A 234 -24.72 -24.33 48.01
N LYS A 235 -24.32 -23.10 48.35
CA LYS A 235 -24.07 -22.67 49.73
C LYS A 235 -25.39 -22.62 50.53
N ASP A 236 -26.46 -22.10 49.94
CA ASP A 236 -27.77 -22.03 50.59
C ASP A 236 -28.33 -23.42 50.86
N LYS A 237 -28.26 -24.36 49.90
CA LYS A 237 -28.66 -25.75 50.10
C LYS A 237 -27.91 -26.44 51.23
N LYS A 238 -26.59 -26.25 51.32
CA LYS A 238 -25.80 -26.78 52.44
C LYS A 238 -26.17 -26.17 53.78
N ARG A 239 -26.61 -24.92 53.80
CA ARG A 239 -27.07 -24.25 55.00
C ARG A 239 -28.44 -24.80 55.47
N GLU A 240 -29.34 -25.05 54.54
CA GLU A 240 -30.66 -25.70 54.84
C GLU A 240 -30.48 -27.12 55.38
N GLU A 241 -29.57 -27.92 54.74
CA GLU A 241 -29.29 -29.27 55.24
C GLU A 241 -28.74 -29.26 56.70
N LYS A 242 -27.83 -28.31 56.99
CA LYS A 242 -27.27 -28.15 58.36
C LYS A 242 -28.37 -27.72 59.37
N LEU A 243 -29.27 -26.86 58.96
CA LEU A 243 -30.38 -26.42 59.84
C LEU A 243 -31.36 -27.59 60.10
N GLN A 244 -31.63 -28.40 59.07
CA GLN A 244 -32.48 -29.59 59.22
C GLN A 244 -31.85 -30.64 60.16
N LEU A 245 -30.51 -30.86 60.03
CA LEU A 245 -29.80 -31.77 60.95
C LEU A 245 -29.81 -31.26 62.40
N ALA A 246 -29.58 -29.98 62.61
CA ALA A 246 -29.59 -29.38 63.92
C ALA A 246 -31.04 -29.43 64.58
N GLN A 247 -32.04 -29.32 63.73
CA GLN A 247 -33.46 -29.40 64.20
C GLN A 247 -33.85 -30.83 64.54
N SER A 248 -33.35 -31.84 63.81
CA SER A 248 -33.58 -33.25 64.15
C SER A 248 -32.90 -33.68 65.47
N GLU A 249 -31.66 -33.21 65.72
CA GLU A 249 -30.96 -33.48 66.97
C GLU A 249 -31.66 -32.86 68.19
N SER A 250 -32.33 -31.71 68.04
CA SER A 250 -33.04 -31.06 69.16
C SER A 250 -34.41 -31.68 69.51
N ILE A 251 -34.89 -32.61 68.69
CA ILE A 251 -36.18 -33.34 68.96
C ILE A 251 -35.91 -34.67 69.67
N ASP A 252 -34.69 -35.20 69.61
CA ASP A 252 -34.32 -36.48 70.27
C ASP A 252 -33.78 -36.34 71.71
N GLU A 253 -33.65 -35.09 72.22
CA GLU A 253 -33.42 -34.78 73.62
C GLU A 253 -34.74 -34.45 74.38
#